data_005cb65f09594962f9b9225cfc52736f
#
_entry.id   005cb65f09594962f9b9225cfc52736f
#
_cell.length_a   1.000
_cell.length_b   1.000
_cell.length_c   1.000
_cell.angle_alpha   90.00
_cell.angle_beta   90.00
_cell.angle_gamma   90.00
#
_symmetry.space_group_name_H-M   'P 1'
#
loop_
_entity.id
_entity.type
_entity.pdbx_description
1 polymer ?
#
loop_
_entity_poly.entity_id
_entity_poly.type
_entity_poly.pdbx_seq_one_letter_code
_entity_poly.pdbx_strand_id
1 'polypeptide(L)'
;MDQVKIGKFIADCRRKANLTQMQLAEKLGITDRAVSKWETGKSLPDSSIMLELCGTLGITVNDLLSGEVVTMDNYNKNLENNLLEMIKQKEETDKRLLALEWVIAILSLIVLFVPIFIGALLPMEDWKRIVLVFSGFIPAIVGICFAVKIEQVAGYYECKECGHRYVPTYKAAILAMHIGRTRYMRCPACGKKSWQKKVLTKE
;
A
#
# COMPACT_ATOMS: atom_id res chain seq x y z
N MET A 1 -6.37 20.74 -1.57
CA MET A 1 -7.27 21.43 -2.54
C MET A 1 -6.74 22.84 -2.74
N ASP A 2 -6.45 23.22 -3.97
CA ASP A 2 -5.98 24.56 -4.30
C ASP A 2 -7.17 25.45 -4.69
N GLN A 3 -7.64 26.28 -3.74
CA GLN A 3 -8.79 27.16 -3.93
C GLN A 3 -8.57 28.22 -5.03
N VAL A 4 -7.31 28.64 -5.23
CA VAL A 4 -6.98 29.63 -6.26
C VAL A 4 -7.07 29.01 -7.64
N LYS A 5 -6.61 27.77 -7.81
CA LYS A 5 -6.74 27.02 -9.07
C LYS A 5 -8.20 26.79 -9.42
N ILE A 6 -9.00 26.34 -8.44
CA ILE A 6 -10.44 26.13 -8.61
C ILE A 6 -11.15 27.43 -8.98
N GLY A 7 -10.82 28.55 -8.31
CA GLY A 7 -11.44 29.84 -8.60
C GLY A 7 -11.15 30.33 -10.02
N LYS A 8 -9.89 30.23 -10.47
CA LYS A 8 -9.53 30.55 -11.86
C LYS A 8 -10.29 29.69 -12.87
N PHE A 9 -10.41 28.41 -12.57
CA PHE A 9 -11.15 27.46 -13.43
C PHE A 9 -12.65 27.83 -13.53
N ILE A 10 -13.30 28.20 -12.42
CA ILE A 10 -14.68 28.68 -12.42
C ILE A 10 -14.80 29.94 -13.33
N ALA A 11 -13.88 30.91 -13.18
CA ALA A 11 -13.88 32.12 -13.99
C ALA A 11 -13.73 31.83 -15.49
N ASP A 12 -12.86 30.89 -15.85
CA ASP A 12 -12.62 30.49 -17.23
C ASP A 12 -13.82 29.77 -17.83
N CYS A 13 -14.45 28.85 -17.08
CA CYS A 13 -15.68 28.15 -17.52
C CYS A 13 -16.83 29.12 -17.68
N ARG A 14 -17.02 30.07 -16.75
CA ARG A 14 -18.02 31.12 -16.87
C ARG A 14 -17.83 31.98 -18.13
N ARG A 15 -16.60 32.40 -18.40
CA ARG A 15 -16.27 33.19 -19.61
C ARG A 15 -16.53 32.40 -20.89
N LYS A 16 -16.19 31.10 -20.92
CA LYS A 16 -16.49 30.19 -22.03
C LYS A 16 -17.99 30.03 -22.25
N ALA A 17 -18.78 30.07 -21.18
CA ALA A 17 -20.24 30.09 -21.25
C ALA A 17 -20.82 31.46 -21.61
N ASN A 18 -19.97 32.47 -21.86
CA ASN A 18 -20.39 33.87 -22.17
C ASN A 18 -21.24 34.51 -21.07
N LEU A 19 -21.04 34.17 -19.80
CA LEU A 19 -21.77 34.72 -18.66
C LEU A 19 -20.94 35.79 -17.94
N THR A 20 -21.59 36.87 -17.50
CA THR A 20 -21.02 37.77 -16.49
C THR A 20 -21.12 37.15 -15.09
N GLN A 21 -20.36 37.68 -14.10
CA GLN A 21 -20.51 37.23 -12.71
C GLN A 21 -21.94 37.42 -12.19
N MET A 22 -22.59 38.53 -12.54
CA MET A 22 -23.97 38.83 -12.18
C MET A 22 -24.96 37.82 -12.80
N GLN A 23 -24.80 37.48 -14.10
CA GLN A 23 -25.67 36.52 -14.77
C GLN A 23 -25.52 35.10 -14.21
N LEU A 24 -24.27 34.69 -13.84
CA LEU A 24 -24.07 33.42 -13.18
C LEU A 24 -24.70 33.40 -11.78
N ALA A 25 -24.56 34.51 -11.03
CA ALA A 25 -25.16 34.65 -9.72
C ALA A 25 -26.69 34.60 -9.77
N GLU A 26 -27.30 35.28 -10.73
CA GLU A 26 -28.74 35.26 -10.95
C GLU A 26 -29.27 33.85 -11.26
N LYS A 27 -28.59 33.11 -12.15
CA LYS A 27 -28.95 31.72 -12.46
C LYS A 27 -28.90 30.79 -11.26
N LEU A 28 -27.97 31.02 -10.32
CA LEU A 28 -27.75 30.22 -9.11
C LEU A 28 -28.53 30.75 -7.88
N GLY A 29 -29.29 31.83 -8.00
CA GLY A 29 -30.05 32.44 -6.91
C GLY A 29 -29.16 33.00 -5.78
N ILE A 30 -27.93 33.46 -6.12
CA ILE A 30 -26.92 33.97 -5.17
C ILE A 30 -26.48 35.38 -5.52
N THR A 31 -25.55 35.96 -4.75
CA THR A 31 -25.00 37.28 -5.04
C THR A 31 -23.77 37.22 -5.94
N ASP A 32 -23.55 38.24 -6.76
CA ASP A 32 -22.36 38.44 -7.58
C ASP A 32 -21.07 38.45 -6.75
N ARG A 33 -21.13 38.95 -5.51
CA ARG A 33 -20.04 38.92 -4.53
C ARG A 33 -19.62 37.49 -4.15
N ALA A 34 -20.57 36.57 -4.09
CA ALA A 34 -20.26 35.15 -3.82
C ALA A 34 -19.47 34.55 -4.99
N VAL A 35 -19.90 34.78 -6.23
CA VAL A 35 -19.18 34.35 -7.43
C VAL A 35 -17.77 34.97 -7.48
N SER A 36 -17.66 36.27 -7.18
CA SER A 36 -16.36 36.96 -7.13
C SER A 36 -15.41 36.38 -6.07
N LYS A 37 -15.93 35.98 -4.89
CA LYS A 37 -15.12 35.30 -3.86
C LYS A 37 -14.62 33.94 -4.34
N TRP A 38 -15.46 33.18 -5.04
CA TRP A 38 -15.05 31.89 -5.59
C TRP A 38 -13.94 32.06 -6.64
N GLU A 39 -14.14 32.96 -7.60
CA GLU A 39 -13.18 33.21 -8.70
C GLU A 39 -11.82 33.75 -8.21
N THR A 40 -11.82 34.45 -7.05
CA THR A 40 -10.59 34.94 -6.43
C THR A 40 -9.97 33.95 -5.43
N GLY A 41 -10.57 32.76 -5.25
CA GLY A 41 -10.07 31.75 -4.34
C GLY A 41 -10.23 32.09 -2.86
N LYS A 42 -11.08 33.06 -2.50
CA LYS A 42 -11.36 33.46 -1.11
C LYS A 42 -12.34 32.52 -0.42
N SER A 43 -13.18 31.81 -1.17
CA SER A 43 -14.08 30.77 -0.67
C SER A 43 -14.38 29.77 -1.79
N LEU A 44 -14.85 28.59 -1.43
CA LEU A 44 -15.38 27.60 -2.37
C LEU A 44 -16.91 27.71 -2.43
N PRO A 45 -17.55 27.24 -3.53
CA PRO A 45 -18.97 27.02 -3.59
C PRO A 45 -19.43 26.04 -2.50
N ASP A 46 -20.58 26.28 -1.90
CA ASP A 46 -21.21 25.35 -0.97
C ASP A 46 -21.66 24.08 -1.69
N SER A 47 -21.65 22.95 -0.99
CA SER A 47 -22.04 21.65 -1.56
C SER A 47 -23.47 21.64 -2.10
N SER A 48 -24.37 22.41 -1.51
CA SER A 48 -25.77 22.54 -1.95
C SER A 48 -25.91 23.15 -3.34
N ILE A 49 -25.01 24.06 -3.73
CA ILE A 49 -25.01 24.79 -4.99
C ILE A 49 -24.09 24.17 -6.05
N MET A 50 -23.22 23.26 -5.62
CA MET A 50 -22.14 22.74 -6.46
C MET A 50 -22.66 22.02 -7.72
N LEU A 51 -23.74 21.24 -7.61
CA LEU A 51 -24.35 20.55 -8.74
C LEU A 51 -24.98 21.51 -9.75
N GLU A 52 -25.66 22.54 -9.28
CA GLU A 52 -26.30 23.55 -10.12
C GLU A 52 -25.28 24.43 -10.84
N LEU A 53 -24.19 24.80 -10.14
CA LEU A 53 -23.05 25.49 -10.71
C LEU A 53 -22.42 24.64 -11.83
N CYS A 54 -22.15 23.36 -11.57
CA CYS A 54 -21.57 22.45 -12.57
C CYS A 54 -22.49 22.30 -13.79
N GLY A 55 -23.80 22.14 -13.59
CA GLY A 55 -24.78 22.08 -14.66
C GLY A 55 -24.84 23.38 -15.50
N THR A 56 -24.77 24.54 -14.86
CA THR A 56 -24.75 25.85 -15.53
C THR A 56 -23.50 26.09 -16.35
N LEU A 57 -22.35 25.59 -15.88
CA LEU A 57 -21.07 25.75 -16.55
C LEU A 57 -20.72 24.61 -17.51
N GLY A 58 -21.54 23.55 -17.57
CA GLY A 58 -21.30 22.38 -18.42
C GLY A 58 -20.06 21.56 -18.03
N ILE A 59 -19.76 21.49 -16.73
CA ILE A 59 -18.62 20.76 -16.18
C ILE A 59 -19.09 19.72 -15.16
N THR A 60 -18.23 18.77 -14.82
CA THR A 60 -18.48 17.81 -13.74
C THR A 60 -17.98 18.36 -12.38
N VAL A 61 -18.50 17.81 -11.29
CA VAL A 61 -17.99 18.12 -9.94
C VAL A 61 -16.50 17.76 -9.81
N ASN A 62 -16.07 16.70 -10.49
CA ASN A 62 -14.64 16.32 -10.53
C ASN A 62 -13.78 17.40 -11.21
N ASP A 63 -14.24 17.94 -12.34
CA ASP A 63 -13.55 19.05 -13.03
C ASP A 63 -13.46 20.27 -12.11
N LEU A 64 -14.55 20.60 -11.45
CA LEU A 64 -14.60 21.73 -10.51
C LEU A 64 -13.59 21.55 -9.37
N LEU A 65 -13.58 20.40 -8.72
CA LEU A 65 -12.70 20.12 -7.58
C LEU A 65 -11.22 19.95 -7.98
N SER A 66 -10.96 19.53 -9.21
CA SER A 66 -9.61 19.42 -9.79
C SER A 66 -9.10 20.77 -10.30
N GLY A 67 -10.00 21.72 -10.57
CA GLY A 67 -9.67 23.01 -11.18
C GLY A 67 -9.20 22.90 -12.64
N GLU A 68 -9.63 21.86 -13.35
CA GLU A 68 -9.35 21.60 -14.76
C GLU A 68 -10.33 20.57 -15.32
N VAL A 69 -10.52 20.56 -16.63
CA VAL A 69 -11.34 19.53 -17.29
C VAL A 69 -10.61 18.20 -17.24
N VAL A 70 -11.18 17.24 -16.51
CA VAL A 70 -10.64 15.90 -16.40
C VAL A 70 -11.07 15.11 -17.63
N THR A 71 -10.23 15.10 -18.67
CA THR A 71 -10.45 14.24 -19.84
C THR A 71 -10.25 12.78 -19.44
N MET A 72 -10.94 11.86 -20.15
CA MET A 72 -10.75 10.40 -19.90
C MET A 72 -9.29 9.99 -20.02
N ASP A 73 -8.52 10.61 -20.91
CA ASP A 73 -7.08 10.35 -21.07
C ASP A 73 -6.29 10.78 -19.84
N ASN A 74 -6.57 11.97 -19.28
CA ASN A 74 -5.93 12.45 -18.06
C ASN A 74 -6.34 11.60 -16.85
N TYR A 75 -7.62 11.19 -16.77
CA TYR A 75 -8.09 10.29 -15.72
C TYR A 75 -7.37 8.93 -15.79
N ASN A 76 -7.30 8.32 -16.96
CA ASN A 76 -6.63 7.05 -17.18
C ASN A 76 -5.12 7.15 -16.86
N LYS A 77 -4.46 8.22 -17.30
CA LYS A 77 -3.05 8.47 -17.02
C LYS A 77 -2.78 8.67 -15.53
N ASN A 78 -3.65 9.41 -14.82
CA ASN A 78 -3.52 9.59 -13.37
C ASN A 78 -3.78 8.27 -12.62
N LEU A 79 -4.75 7.47 -13.07
CA LEU A 79 -5.01 6.14 -12.51
C LEU A 79 -3.83 5.21 -12.72
N GLU A 80 -3.24 5.19 -13.90
CA GLU A 80 -2.04 4.40 -14.22
C GLU A 80 -0.84 4.83 -13.36
N ASN A 81 -0.59 6.13 -13.25
CA ASN A 81 0.48 6.66 -12.39
C ASN A 81 0.28 6.28 -10.92
N ASN A 82 -0.94 6.41 -10.40
CA ASN A 82 -1.26 6.02 -9.03
C ASN A 82 -1.06 4.51 -8.80
N LEU A 83 -1.46 3.67 -9.77
CA LEU A 83 -1.23 2.23 -9.71
C LEU A 83 0.26 1.89 -9.71
N LEU A 84 1.05 2.51 -10.58
CA LEU A 84 2.49 2.34 -10.63
C LEU A 84 3.17 2.76 -9.31
N GLU A 85 2.74 3.89 -8.74
CA GLU A 85 3.25 4.35 -7.45
C GLU A 85 2.90 3.38 -6.31
N MET A 86 1.66 2.88 -6.27
CA MET A 86 1.25 1.86 -5.29
C MET A 86 2.05 0.56 -5.42
N ILE A 87 2.32 0.10 -6.65
CA ILE A 87 3.15 -1.08 -6.91
C ILE A 87 4.57 -0.84 -6.37
N LYS A 88 5.16 0.32 -6.68
CA LYS A 88 6.51 0.69 -6.22
C LYS A 88 6.60 0.78 -4.69
N GLN A 89 5.63 1.43 -4.05
CA GLN A 89 5.54 1.51 -2.58
C GLN A 89 5.42 0.12 -1.94
N LYS A 90 4.64 -0.77 -2.55
CA LYS A 90 4.52 -2.15 -2.10
C LYS A 90 5.84 -2.90 -2.21
N GLU A 91 6.55 -2.79 -3.33
CA GLU A 91 7.86 -3.43 -3.50
C GLU A 91 8.89 -2.93 -2.48
N GLU A 92 8.93 -1.62 -2.19
CA GLU A 92 9.81 -1.05 -1.17
C GLU A 92 9.45 -1.56 0.23
N THR A 93 8.16 -1.65 0.54
CA THR A 93 7.68 -2.20 1.80
C THR A 93 8.07 -3.67 1.93
N ASP A 94 7.86 -4.46 0.88
CA ASP A 94 8.22 -5.89 0.86
C ASP A 94 9.74 -6.09 1.03
N LYS A 95 10.58 -5.24 0.42
CA LYS A 95 12.04 -5.25 0.63
C LYS A 95 12.41 -4.97 2.09
N ARG A 96 11.78 -3.97 2.72
CA ARG A 96 12.02 -3.64 4.14
C ARG A 96 11.57 -4.76 5.06
N LEU A 97 10.41 -5.37 4.79
CA LEU A 97 9.93 -6.54 5.54
C LEU A 97 10.89 -7.72 5.45
N LEU A 98 11.42 -8.01 4.26
CA LEU A 98 12.40 -9.08 4.07
C LEU A 98 13.77 -8.79 4.71
N ALA A 99 14.15 -7.52 4.89
CA ALA A 99 15.30 -7.15 5.68
C ALA A 99 15.04 -7.35 7.18
N LEU A 100 13.87 -6.95 7.66
CA LEU A 100 13.45 -7.16 9.06
C LEU A 100 13.36 -8.64 9.43
N GLU A 101 12.92 -9.50 8.50
CA GLU A 101 12.90 -10.95 8.65
C GLU A 101 14.28 -11.49 9.07
N TRP A 102 15.35 -11.05 8.39
CA TRP A 102 16.72 -11.45 8.72
C TRP A 102 17.14 -11.01 10.14
N VAL A 103 16.78 -9.79 10.53
CA VAL A 103 17.07 -9.28 11.88
C VAL A 103 16.36 -10.14 12.94
N ILE A 104 15.08 -10.44 12.74
CA ILE A 104 14.30 -11.28 13.65
C ILE A 104 14.89 -12.70 13.71
N ALA A 105 15.27 -13.27 12.57
CA ALA A 105 15.86 -14.61 12.52
C ALA A 105 17.20 -14.68 13.30
N ILE A 106 18.08 -13.71 13.10
CA ILE A 106 19.36 -13.62 13.81
C ILE A 106 19.14 -13.44 15.31
N LEU A 107 18.25 -12.52 15.72
CA LEU A 107 17.93 -12.32 17.14
C LEU A 107 17.34 -13.58 17.77
N SER A 108 16.47 -14.30 17.05
CA SER A 108 15.88 -15.56 17.53
C SER A 108 16.97 -16.64 17.75
N LEU A 109 17.97 -16.71 16.86
CA LEU A 109 19.10 -17.62 17.03
C LEU A 109 19.97 -17.22 18.22
N ILE A 110 20.24 -15.93 18.43
CA ILE A 110 20.99 -15.44 19.59
C ILE A 110 20.28 -15.82 20.89
N VAL A 111 18.97 -15.55 20.97
CA VAL A 111 18.13 -15.89 22.14
C VAL A 111 18.10 -17.39 22.40
N LEU A 112 18.20 -18.22 21.36
CA LEU A 112 18.28 -19.67 21.49
C LEU A 112 19.65 -20.15 21.99
N PHE A 113 20.73 -19.66 21.36
CA PHE A 113 22.07 -20.20 21.62
C PHE A 113 22.76 -19.63 22.86
N VAL A 114 22.49 -18.38 23.26
CA VAL A 114 23.09 -17.75 24.42
C VAL A 114 22.80 -18.54 25.73
N PRO A 115 21.57 -18.91 26.06
CA PRO A 115 21.27 -19.72 27.24
C PRO A 115 21.92 -21.12 27.21
N ILE A 116 21.94 -21.73 26.02
CA ILE A 116 22.61 -23.04 25.83
C ILE A 116 24.11 -22.93 26.14
N PHE A 117 24.77 -21.88 25.62
CA PHE A 117 26.20 -21.65 25.81
C PHE A 117 26.52 -21.31 27.26
N ILE A 118 25.72 -20.48 27.92
CA ILE A 118 25.87 -20.17 29.34
C ILE A 118 25.68 -21.42 30.19
N GLY A 119 24.67 -22.24 29.91
CA GLY A 119 24.40 -23.49 30.62
C GLY A 119 25.52 -24.57 30.44
N ALA A 120 26.23 -24.51 29.31
CA ALA A 120 27.35 -25.41 29.04
C ALA A 120 28.65 -24.97 29.74
N LEU A 121 28.90 -23.67 29.91
CA LEU A 121 30.17 -23.14 30.45
C LEU A 121 30.14 -22.94 31.97
N LEU A 122 28.98 -22.63 32.55
CA LEU A 122 28.89 -22.33 33.99
C LEU A 122 28.52 -23.59 34.78
N PRO A 123 29.21 -23.84 35.90
CA PRO A 123 28.85 -24.90 36.84
C PRO A 123 27.52 -24.51 37.54
N MET A 124 26.46 -25.21 37.23
CA MET A 124 25.13 -24.99 37.84
C MET A 124 24.39 -26.31 38.04
N GLU A 125 23.43 -26.31 38.94
CA GLU A 125 22.54 -27.45 39.18
C GLU A 125 21.70 -27.77 37.92
N ASP A 126 21.48 -29.05 37.65
CA ASP A 126 20.85 -29.51 36.41
C ASP A 126 19.46 -28.92 36.16
N TRP A 127 18.66 -28.75 37.21
CA TRP A 127 17.34 -28.14 37.06
C TRP A 127 17.41 -26.67 36.63
N LYS A 128 18.42 -25.89 37.14
CA LYS A 128 18.62 -24.49 36.73
C LYS A 128 19.05 -24.41 35.26
N ARG A 129 19.91 -25.34 34.83
CA ARG A 129 20.33 -25.46 33.43
C ARG A 129 19.15 -25.74 32.52
N ILE A 130 18.27 -26.68 32.90
CA ILE A 130 17.06 -26.97 32.14
C ILE A 130 16.16 -25.75 32.02
N VAL A 131 15.88 -25.05 33.12
CA VAL A 131 15.05 -23.83 33.10
C VAL A 131 15.68 -22.75 32.24
N LEU A 132 16.99 -22.55 32.33
CA LEU A 132 17.68 -21.55 31.50
C LEU A 132 17.57 -21.85 30.00
N VAL A 133 17.81 -23.09 29.59
CA VAL A 133 17.71 -23.52 28.20
C VAL A 133 16.27 -23.37 27.69
N PHE A 134 15.27 -23.82 28.44
CA PHE A 134 13.88 -23.69 28.05
C PHE A 134 13.40 -22.24 27.98
N SER A 135 13.93 -21.32 28.77
CA SER A 135 13.61 -19.90 28.71
C SER A 135 13.98 -19.27 27.36
N GLY A 136 15.01 -19.77 26.67
CA GLY A 136 15.39 -19.35 25.33
C GLY A 136 14.57 -19.96 24.21
N PHE A 137 14.05 -21.19 24.41
CA PHE A 137 13.34 -21.93 23.36
C PHE A 137 12.02 -21.27 22.95
N ILE A 138 11.18 -20.86 23.91
CA ILE A 138 9.86 -20.30 23.65
C ILE A 138 9.97 -19.02 22.80
N PRO A 139 10.73 -17.96 23.21
CA PRO A 139 10.84 -16.75 22.42
C PRO A 139 11.53 -17.01 21.06
N ALA A 140 12.46 -17.94 20.96
CA ALA A 140 13.09 -18.30 19.69
C ALA A 140 12.07 -18.91 18.70
N ILE A 141 11.24 -19.85 19.15
CA ILE A 141 10.18 -20.45 18.31
C ILE A 141 9.21 -19.36 17.84
N VAL A 142 8.78 -18.47 18.75
CA VAL A 142 7.89 -17.36 18.40
C VAL A 142 8.54 -16.47 17.35
N GLY A 143 9.80 -16.08 17.53
CA GLY A 143 10.53 -15.28 16.56
C GLY A 143 10.65 -15.93 15.18
N ILE A 144 10.97 -17.24 15.13
CA ILE A 144 11.02 -18.00 13.88
C ILE A 144 9.64 -18.04 13.19
N CYS A 145 8.56 -18.25 13.96
CA CYS A 145 7.19 -18.22 13.40
C CYS A 145 6.86 -16.85 12.79
N PHE A 146 7.26 -15.75 13.44
CA PHE A 146 7.09 -14.40 12.88
C PHE A 146 7.95 -14.18 11.63
N ALA A 147 9.21 -14.61 11.63
CA ALA A 147 10.07 -14.51 10.45
C ALA A 147 9.46 -15.24 9.24
N VAL A 148 8.98 -16.48 9.42
CA VAL A 148 8.29 -17.22 8.35
C VAL A 148 6.99 -16.53 7.92
N LYS A 149 6.27 -15.87 8.85
CA LYS A 149 5.06 -15.12 8.51
C LYS A 149 5.39 -13.90 7.66
N ILE A 150 6.42 -13.16 7.99
CA ILE A 150 6.90 -12.03 7.20
C ILE A 150 7.32 -12.52 5.80
N GLU A 151 8.14 -13.55 5.73
CA GLU A 151 8.55 -14.13 4.45
C GLU A 151 7.35 -14.59 3.61
N GLN A 152 6.32 -15.18 4.22
CA GLN A 152 5.14 -15.60 3.50
C GLN A 152 4.38 -14.43 2.85
N VAL A 153 4.23 -13.31 3.57
CA VAL A 153 3.40 -12.17 3.13
C VAL A 153 4.17 -11.23 2.19
N ALA A 154 5.47 -11.02 2.42
CA ALA A 154 6.29 -10.11 1.62
C ALA A 154 6.58 -10.71 0.23
N GLY A 155 5.99 -10.16 -0.84
CA GLY A 155 6.17 -10.60 -2.23
C GLY A 155 5.44 -11.89 -2.58
N TYR A 156 5.86 -12.53 -3.67
CA TYR A 156 5.18 -13.68 -4.28
C TYR A 156 6.16 -14.85 -4.47
N TYR A 157 5.61 -16.05 -4.64
CA TYR A 157 6.37 -17.22 -5.08
C TYR A 157 6.02 -17.55 -6.53
N GLU A 158 7.04 -17.69 -7.35
CA GLU A 158 6.91 -18.01 -8.77
C GLU A 158 7.12 -19.49 -9.03
N CYS A 159 6.15 -20.12 -9.69
CA CYS A 159 6.23 -21.52 -10.07
C CYS A 159 7.20 -21.71 -11.25
N LYS A 160 8.20 -22.58 -11.10
CA LYS A 160 9.16 -22.87 -12.16
C LYS A 160 8.52 -23.51 -13.40
N GLU A 161 7.38 -24.21 -13.24
CA GLU A 161 6.73 -24.98 -14.32
C GLU A 161 5.78 -24.13 -15.18
N CYS A 162 5.03 -23.19 -14.56
CA CYS A 162 4.01 -22.43 -15.28
C CYS A 162 4.13 -20.90 -15.10
N GLY A 163 5.14 -20.42 -14.41
CA GLY A 163 5.34 -18.98 -14.18
C GLY A 163 4.30 -18.31 -13.27
N HIS A 164 3.32 -19.06 -12.75
CA HIS A 164 2.28 -18.49 -11.91
C HIS A 164 2.85 -17.94 -10.60
N ARG A 165 2.55 -16.68 -10.28
CA ARG A 165 2.99 -15.98 -9.07
C ARG A 165 1.85 -15.86 -8.08
N TYR A 166 2.08 -16.31 -6.85
CA TYR A 166 1.06 -16.35 -5.81
C TYR A 166 1.67 -16.23 -4.40
N VAL A 167 0.81 -15.94 -3.43
CA VAL A 167 1.15 -15.98 -2.01
C VAL A 167 0.68 -17.32 -1.45
N PRO A 168 1.57 -18.18 -0.93
CA PRO A 168 1.18 -19.47 -0.38
C PRO A 168 0.42 -19.30 0.95
N THR A 169 -0.30 -20.34 1.36
CA THR A 169 -0.85 -20.37 2.72
C THR A 169 0.29 -20.50 3.74
N TYR A 170 0.08 -20.00 4.95
CA TYR A 170 1.10 -20.08 6.02
C TYR A 170 1.51 -21.53 6.32
N LYS A 171 0.54 -22.46 6.36
CA LYS A 171 0.81 -23.88 6.53
C LYS A 171 1.70 -24.47 5.42
N ALA A 172 1.45 -24.09 4.17
CA ALA A 172 2.26 -24.54 3.05
C ALA A 172 3.68 -23.95 3.12
N ALA A 173 3.81 -22.71 3.57
CA ALA A 173 5.12 -22.06 3.71
C ALA A 173 5.96 -22.66 4.84
N ILE A 174 5.39 -22.91 6.02
CA ILE A 174 6.12 -23.43 7.19
C ILE A 174 6.53 -24.91 7.04
N LEU A 175 5.69 -25.72 6.37
CA LEU A 175 5.94 -27.14 6.17
C LEU A 175 6.77 -27.44 4.93
N ALA A 176 6.99 -26.47 4.06
CA ALA A 176 7.78 -26.65 2.84
C ALA A 176 9.27 -26.78 3.13
N MET A 177 9.93 -27.75 2.49
CA MET A 177 11.38 -27.78 2.44
C MET A 177 11.87 -26.49 1.76
N HIS A 178 12.90 -25.86 2.31
CA HIS A 178 13.40 -24.59 1.79
C HIS A 178 14.93 -24.57 1.69
N ILE A 179 15.41 -23.86 0.70
CA ILE A 179 16.84 -23.53 0.52
C ILE A 179 16.89 -22.02 0.28
N GLY A 180 17.35 -21.28 1.28
CA GLY A 180 17.25 -19.82 1.26
C GLY A 180 15.79 -19.37 1.14
N ARG A 181 15.51 -18.53 0.13
CA ARG A 181 14.14 -18.03 -0.15
C ARG A 181 13.39 -18.87 -1.21
N THR A 182 13.84 -20.08 -1.53
CA THR A 182 13.18 -20.99 -2.45
C THR A 182 12.52 -22.12 -1.67
N ARG A 183 11.28 -22.42 -1.97
CA ARG A 183 10.48 -23.43 -1.25
C ARG A 183 9.94 -24.50 -2.19
N TYR A 184 9.95 -25.75 -1.74
CA TYR A 184 9.38 -26.87 -2.48
C TYR A 184 7.89 -27.00 -2.15
N MET A 185 7.02 -26.49 -3.02
CA MET A 185 5.59 -26.39 -2.79
C MET A 185 4.77 -26.82 -4.02
N ARG A 186 3.49 -27.12 -3.80
CA ARG A 186 2.53 -27.38 -4.87
C ARG A 186 1.97 -26.06 -5.41
N CYS A 187 2.08 -25.86 -6.72
CA CYS A 187 1.49 -24.69 -7.39
C CYS A 187 -0.05 -24.78 -7.41
N PRO A 188 -0.79 -23.75 -7.03
CA PRO A 188 -2.26 -23.77 -7.06
C PRO A 188 -2.82 -23.74 -8.49
N ALA A 189 -2.08 -23.23 -9.47
CA ALA A 189 -2.54 -23.13 -10.85
C ALA A 189 -2.30 -24.42 -11.65
N CYS A 190 -1.09 -24.98 -11.64
CA CYS A 190 -0.78 -26.18 -12.42
C CYS A 190 -0.80 -27.50 -11.63
N GLY A 191 -0.94 -27.43 -10.28
CA GLY A 191 -0.99 -28.61 -9.41
C GLY A 191 0.34 -29.36 -9.22
N LYS A 192 1.41 -29.00 -9.95
CA LYS A 192 2.71 -29.66 -9.87
C LYS A 192 3.50 -29.18 -8.65
N LYS A 193 4.30 -30.07 -8.05
CA LYS A 193 5.29 -29.72 -7.03
C LYS A 193 6.59 -29.31 -7.68
N SER A 194 7.14 -28.14 -7.31
CA SER A 194 8.42 -27.66 -7.82
C SER A 194 9.08 -26.73 -6.81
N TRP A 195 10.36 -26.46 -7.01
CA TRP A 195 11.09 -25.43 -6.30
C TRP A 195 10.64 -24.04 -6.79
N GLN A 196 10.01 -23.27 -5.91
CA GLN A 196 9.41 -21.98 -6.24
C GLN A 196 10.24 -20.87 -5.63
N LYS A 197 10.67 -19.93 -6.47
CA LYS A 197 11.53 -18.82 -6.09
C LYS A 197 10.70 -17.64 -5.58
N LYS A 198 11.20 -16.97 -4.56
CA LYS A 198 10.63 -15.71 -4.07
C LYS A 198 10.90 -14.58 -5.05
N VAL A 199 9.85 -13.84 -5.42
CA VAL A 199 9.90 -12.64 -6.28
C VAL A 199 9.10 -11.50 -5.62
N LEU A 200 9.49 -10.26 -5.87
CA LEU A 200 8.85 -9.09 -5.26
C LEU A 200 7.69 -8.56 -6.09
N THR A 201 7.78 -8.72 -7.41
CA THR A 201 6.76 -8.27 -8.36
C THR A 201 5.76 -9.37 -8.67
N LYS A 202 4.53 -8.98 -8.99
CA LYS A 202 3.49 -9.93 -9.44
C LYS A 202 3.55 -10.18 -10.95
N GLU A 203 4.20 -9.30 -11.70
CA GLU A 203 4.42 -9.39 -13.15
C GLU A 203 5.80 -9.92 -13.46
#